data_2c1f5a5d3247fc65414f8bc5bb580631
#
_entry.id   2c1f5a5d3247fc65414f8bc5bb580631
#
_cell.length_a   1.000
_cell.length_b   1.000
_cell.length_c   1.000
_cell.angle_alpha   90.00
_cell.angle_beta   90.00
_cell.angle_gamma   90.00
#
_symmetry.space_group_name_H-M   'P 1'
#
loop_
_entity.id
_entity.type
_entity.pdbx_description
1 polymer ?
#
loop_
_entity_poly.entity_id
_entity_poly.type
_entity_poly.pdbx_seq_one_letter_code
_entity_poly.pdbx_strand_id
1 'polypeptide(L)'
;MNVQVNQNERLIRPSDPAIRYTGRIDNSNPDAPFLIYVCSQVEFRVTGHVLRVFIENIHSFYENRLGVIINGVESAVLLESGAQVLDLSDRMTDGENHVLLFKRQDCCHALVLHGFAVAEDAELLPLPQRPKRRMEVYGDSVSAGEVSEAEFACGQVDPEGHNGRYSNGYLSYSWQTARLLGAELHDIATGGMALEDGTGYFYSPDYIGMLSSWDKINYYPPFGAKTDWDFSRYTPHVVVTAIGQNDANPVNFMAQNYDCDASKHWRSAYAGWIRAIRAKYPHAQIILTTTILGHDAAWDRAIDEVCRELSQTDGRVHHFLYSKNGCGTPGHIRGSEAAGMAKELAGFIETLPDVWED
;
A
#
# COMPACT_ATOMS: atom_id res chain seq x y z
N MET A 1 -10.21 1.38 -23.69
CA MET A 1 -11.46 2.18 -23.63
C MET A 1 -11.49 3.21 -24.76
N ASN A 2 -12.67 3.49 -25.37
CA ASN A 2 -12.81 4.61 -26.29
C ASN A 2 -13.18 5.86 -25.48
N VAL A 3 -12.27 6.84 -25.39
CA VAL A 3 -12.46 8.04 -24.60
C VAL A 3 -13.18 9.10 -25.44
N GLN A 4 -14.33 9.56 -24.97
CA GLN A 4 -15.10 10.64 -25.61
C GLN A 4 -15.39 11.74 -24.63
N VAL A 5 -14.95 12.94 -24.96
CA VAL A 5 -15.24 14.18 -24.21
C VAL A 5 -16.51 14.81 -24.72
N ASN A 6 -17.21 15.57 -23.87
CA ASN A 6 -18.39 16.33 -24.25
C ASN A 6 -18.01 17.60 -25.02
N GLN A 7 -18.99 18.29 -25.59
CA GLN A 7 -18.83 19.63 -26.11
C GLN A 7 -18.37 20.58 -24.99
N ASN A 8 -17.40 21.43 -25.25
CA ASN A 8 -16.75 22.34 -24.29
C ASN A 8 -15.88 21.64 -23.22
N GLU A 9 -15.47 20.39 -23.47
CA GLU A 9 -14.47 19.71 -22.67
C GLU A 9 -13.22 19.39 -23.50
N ARG A 10 -12.08 19.31 -22.83
CA ARG A 10 -10.84 18.78 -23.39
C ARG A 10 -10.34 17.59 -22.62
N LEU A 11 -9.61 16.70 -23.29
CA LEU A 11 -8.98 15.53 -22.68
C LEU A 11 -7.58 15.89 -22.19
N ILE A 12 -7.31 15.58 -20.94
CA ILE A 12 -5.97 15.47 -20.39
C ILE A 12 -5.56 14.00 -20.44
N ARG A 13 -4.43 13.71 -21.09
CA ARG A 13 -3.90 12.33 -21.17
C ARG A 13 -3.24 11.95 -19.86
N PRO A 14 -3.24 10.65 -19.47
CA PRO A 14 -2.49 10.18 -18.31
C PRO A 14 -1.00 10.49 -18.39
N SER A 15 -0.41 10.57 -19.57
CA SER A 15 1.00 10.92 -19.81
C SER A 15 1.33 12.38 -19.69
N ASP A 16 0.36 13.26 -19.38
CA ASP A 16 0.62 14.70 -19.24
C ASP A 16 1.63 14.95 -18.11
N PRO A 17 2.71 15.73 -18.34
CA PRO A 17 3.75 15.94 -17.34
C PRO A 17 3.31 16.70 -16.10
N ALA A 18 2.16 17.36 -16.12
CA ALA A 18 1.56 17.99 -14.95
C ALA A 18 0.88 16.98 -14.00
N ILE A 19 0.72 15.72 -14.44
CA ILE A 19 0.17 14.65 -13.60
C ILE A 19 1.31 13.96 -12.87
N ARG A 20 1.17 13.81 -11.56
CA ARG A 20 2.10 13.09 -10.69
C ARG A 20 1.55 11.73 -10.33
N TYR A 21 2.42 10.73 -10.45
CA TYR A 21 2.14 9.37 -10.01
C TYR A 21 3.03 9.02 -8.82
N THR A 22 2.46 8.32 -7.83
CA THR A 22 3.18 7.81 -6.65
C THR A 22 2.77 6.37 -6.41
N GLY A 23 3.73 5.48 -6.15
CA GLY A 23 3.53 4.04 -5.99
C GLY A 23 4.23 3.22 -7.06
N ARG A 24 4.21 1.90 -6.91
CA ARG A 24 4.66 0.98 -7.96
C ARG A 24 3.59 0.86 -9.04
N ILE A 25 3.68 1.70 -10.04
CA ILE A 25 2.71 1.79 -11.14
C ILE A 25 3.38 1.32 -12.42
N ASP A 26 2.72 0.42 -13.15
CA ASP A 26 3.14 0.04 -14.50
C ASP A 26 2.75 1.16 -15.48
N ASN A 27 3.76 1.83 -15.97
CA ASN A 27 3.65 2.89 -16.97
C ASN A 27 4.32 2.51 -18.30
N SER A 28 4.41 1.23 -18.61
CA SER A 28 4.87 0.73 -19.92
C SER A 28 4.03 1.31 -21.07
N ASN A 29 2.74 1.57 -20.81
CA ASN A 29 1.92 2.44 -21.61
C ASN A 29 1.62 3.73 -20.82
N PRO A 30 2.30 4.85 -21.06
CA PRO A 30 2.11 6.06 -20.28
C PRO A 30 0.71 6.71 -20.46
N ASP A 31 -0.01 6.38 -21.54
CA ASP A 31 -1.39 6.83 -21.77
C ASP A 31 -2.44 5.86 -21.16
N ALA A 32 -1.99 4.79 -20.52
CA ALA A 32 -2.84 3.84 -19.81
C ALA A 32 -2.09 3.23 -18.61
N PRO A 33 -1.63 4.02 -17.63
CA PRO A 33 -0.91 3.53 -16.47
C PRO A 33 -1.78 2.56 -15.67
N PHE A 34 -1.15 1.48 -15.18
CA PHE A 34 -1.80 0.38 -14.50
C PHE A 34 -1.41 0.35 -13.02
N LEU A 35 -2.40 0.56 -12.14
CA LEU A 35 -2.26 0.65 -10.69
C LEU A 35 -2.71 -0.68 -10.07
N ILE A 36 -1.79 -1.38 -9.41
CA ILE A 36 -2.03 -2.69 -8.79
C ILE A 36 -2.03 -2.58 -7.27
N TYR A 37 -1.00 -1.95 -6.72
CA TYR A 37 -0.81 -1.85 -5.28
C TYR A 37 -1.70 -0.80 -4.62
N VAL A 38 -2.12 -1.09 -3.40
CA VAL A 38 -2.82 -0.14 -2.53
C VAL A 38 -2.01 1.15 -2.37
N CYS A 39 -2.67 2.25 -2.05
CA CYS A 39 -2.06 3.57 -1.90
C CYS A 39 -1.37 4.14 -3.16
N SER A 40 -1.44 3.46 -4.31
CA SER A 40 -0.99 4.06 -5.57
C SER A 40 -1.83 5.29 -5.91
N GLN A 41 -1.17 6.39 -6.28
CA GLN A 41 -1.77 7.72 -6.37
C GLN A 41 -1.59 8.34 -7.74
N VAL A 42 -2.58 9.15 -8.10
CA VAL A 42 -2.55 10.07 -9.25
C VAL A 42 -2.95 11.44 -8.76
N GLU A 43 -2.10 12.44 -8.98
CA GLU A 43 -2.25 13.76 -8.40
C GLU A 43 -2.03 14.83 -9.46
N PHE A 44 -2.91 15.84 -9.49
CA PHE A 44 -2.77 17.02 -10.35
C PHE A 44 -3.54 18.21 -9.78
N ARG A 45 -3.25 19.42 -10.29
CA ARG A 45 -4.02 20.62 -10.00
C ARG A 45 -4.61 21.18 -11.29
N VAL A 46 -5.85 21.62 -11.22
CA VAL A 46 -6.59 22.10 -12.38
C VAL A 46 -7.57 23.19 -11.99
N THR A 47 -7.83 24.13 -12.90
CA THR A 47 -8.87 25.15 -12.73
C THR A 47 -10.23 24.66 -13.23
N GLY A 48 -11.32 25.25 -12.70
CA GLY A 48 -12.69 25.02 -13.15
C GLY A 48 -13.38 23.82 -12.50
N HIS A 49 -14.67 23.71 -12.73
CA HIS A 49 -15.57 22.82 -12.00
C HIS A 49 -15.91 21.49 -12.73
N VAL A 50 -15.27 21.21 -13.86
CA VAL A 50 -15.51 19.94 -14.62
C VAL A 50 -14.39 18.98 -14.38
N LEU A 51 -14.73 17.77 -13.94
CA LEU A 51 -13.81 16.65 -13.87
C LEU A 51 -14.54 15.33 -14.12
N ARG A 52 -14.23 14.68 -15.23
CA ARG A 52 -14.64 13.29 -15.47
C ARG A 52 -13.41 12.41 -15.65
N VAL A 53 -13.40 11.28 -14.99
CA VAL A 53 -12.28 10.31 -14.99
C VAL A 53 -12.66 9.12 -15.84
N PHE A 54 -11.88 8.83 -16.87
CA PHE A 54 -12.00 7.63 -17.69
C PHE A 54 -11.11 6.55 -17.10
N ILE A 55 -11.74 5.51 -16.55
CA ILE A 55 -11.05 4.47 -15.78
C ILE A 55 -11.59 3.09 -16.16
N GLU A 56 -10.73 2.09 -16.05
CA GLU A 56 -11.14 0.69 -16.12
C GLU A 56 -10.81 0.00 -14.81
N ASN A 57 -11.81 -0.65 -14.21
CA ASN A 57 -11.68 -1.46 -13.02
C ASN A 57 -11.57 -2.93 -13.43
N ILE A 58 -10.39 -3.51 -13.25
CA ILE A 58 -10.16 -4.94 -13.41
C ILE A 58 -10.50 -5.61 -12.09
N HIS A 59 -11.75 -6.03 -11.97
CA HIS A 59 -12.30 -6.61 -10.76
C HIS A 59 -11.76 -8.03 -10.53
N SER A 60 -11.38 -8.33 -9.30
CA SER A 60 -11.03 -9.67 -8.85
C SER A 60 -12.06 -10.19 -7.83
N PHE A 61 -12.23 -9.51 -6.70
CA PHE A 61 -13.21 -9.85 -5.67
C PHE A 61 -13.59 -8.61 -4.85
N TYR A 62 -14.58 -8.74 -4.00
CA TYR A 62 -15.11 -7.69 -3.15
C TYR A 62 -15.74 -6.51 -3.89
N GLU A 63 -16.31 -5.59 -3.16
CA GLU A 63 -16.77 -4.30 -3.63
C GLU A 63 -15.56 -3.37 -3.79
N ASN A 64 -15.33 -2.86 -4.99
CA ASN A 64 -14.18 -2.04 -5.29
C ASN A 64 -14.51 -0.55 -5.24
N ARG A 65 -13.60 0.24 -4.70
CA ARG A 65 -13.75 1.69 -4.55
C ARG A 65 -12.49 2.43 -4.96
N LEU A 66 -12.69 3.53 -5.68
CA LEU A 66 -11.65 4.54 -5.90
C LEU A 66 -11.67 5.54 -4.73
N GLY A 67 -10.52 5.80 -4.15
CA GLY A 67 -10.35 6.91 -3.22
C GLY A 67 -10.18 8.23 -3.97
N VAL A 68 -10.83 9.28 -3.49
CA VAL A 68 -10.85 10.60 -4.09
C VAL A 68 -10.63 11.64 -3.00
N ILE A 69 -9.59 12.46 -3.15
CA ILE A 69 -9.37 13.63 -2.32
C ILE A 69 -9.34 14.85 -3.23
N ILE A 70 -10.33 15.73 -3.09
CA ILE A 70 -10.39 17.00 -3.82
C ILE A 70 -10.40 18.12 -2.80
N ASN A 71 -9.44 19.03 -2.92
CA ASN A 71 -9.27 20.16 -2.01
C ASN A 71 -9.21 19.76 -0.52
N GLY A 72 -8.57 18.60 -0.24
CA GLY A 72 -8.43 18.07 1.12
C GLY A 72 -9.65 17.33 1.66
N VAL A 73 -10.75 17.23 0.91
CA VAL A 73 -11.94 16.46 1.29
C VAL A 73 -11.86 15.06 0.74
N GLU A 74 -11.74 14.07 1.63
CA GLU A 74 -11.72 12.66 1.26
C GLU A 74 -13.13 12.13 1.00
N SER A 75 -13.24 11.29 0.01
CA SER A 75 -14.45 10.55 -0.36
C SER A 75 -14.09 9.28 -1.14
N ALA A 76 -15.09 8.46 -1.44
CA ALA A 76 -14.91 7.27 -2.26
C ALA A 76 -15.98 7.17 -3.35
N VAL A 77 -15.62 6.51 -4.45
CA VAL A 77 -16.56 6.18 -5.54
C VAL A 77 -16.59 4.67 -5.70
N LEU A 78 -17.79 4.10 -5.67
CA LEU A 78 -18.00 2.70 -6.01
C LEU A 78 -17.67 2.48 -7.48
N LEU A 79 -16.94 1.41 -7.78
CA LEU A 79 -16.53 1.05 -9.14
C LEU A 79 -17.31 -0.18 -9.62
N GLU A 80 -17.86 -0.08 -10.81
CA GLU A 80 -18.31 -1.24 -11.56
C GLU A 80 -17.13 -1.98 -12.18
N SER A 81 -17.32 -3.24 -12.58
CA SER A 81 -16.30 -3.98 -13.33
C SER A 81 -16.17 -3.46 -14.75
N GLY A 82 -14.95 -3.32 -15.25
CA GLY A 82 -14.65 -2.86 -16.62
C GLY A 82 -14.52 -1.35 -16.75
N ALA A 83 -14.63 -0.89 -17.99
CA ALA A 83 -14.42 0.51 -18.35
C ALA A 83 -15.63 1.38 -18.03
N GLN A 84 -15.39 2.52 -17.38
CA GLN A 84 -16.44 3.44 -16.92
C GLN A 84 -15.94 4.88 -16.90
N VAL A 85 -16.89 5.82 -16.83
CA VAL A 85 -16.63 7.25 -16.65
C VAL A 85 -17.17 7.66 -15.30
N LEU A 86 -16.31 8.24 -14.46
CA LEU A 86 -16.71 8.79 -13.17
C LEU A 86 -16.84 10.31 -13.32
N ASP A 87 -18.00 10.85 -13.02
CA ASP A 87 -18.19 12.30 -12.97
C ASP A 87 -17.95 12.77 -11.52
N LEU A 88 -16.93 13.61 -11.34
CA LEU A 88 -16.52 14.18 -10.06
C LEU A 88 -16.73 15.69 -10.03
N SER A 89 -17.44 16.25 -10.99
CA SER A 89 -17.63 17.69 -11.14
C SER A 89 -18.37 18.32 -9.95
N ASP A 90 -19.22 17.56 -9.28
CA ASP A 90 -19.92 17.99 -8.06
C ASP A 90 -19.00 18.22 -6.85
N ARG A 91 -17.77 17.76 -6.93
CA ARG A 91 -16.72 17.90 -5.88
C ARG A 91 -15.73 18.99 -6.18
N MET A 92 -15.81 19.58 -7.38
CA MET A 92 -14.92 20.63 -7.85
C MET A 92 -15.46 22.04 -7.50
N THR A 93 -14.58 22.99 -7.47
CA THR A 93 -14.92 24.42 -7.37
C THR A 93 -14.69 25.13 -8.71
N ASP A 94 -15.24 26.32 -8.89
CA ASP A 94 -14.99 27.12 -10.10
C ASP A 94 -13.54 27.65 -10.21
N GLY A 95 -12.79 27.60 -9.11
CA GLY A 95 -11.41 28.06 -9.03
C GLY A 95 -10.37 26.96 -9.21
N GLU A 96 -9.28 27.06 -8.48
CA GLU A 96 -8.23 26.04 -8.44
C GLU A 96 -8.68 24.83 -7.63
N ASN A 97 -8.40 23.65 -8.15
CA ASN A 97 -8.65 22.38 -7.48
C ASN A 97 -7.38 21.55 -7.41
N HIS A 98 -7.15 20.95 -6.26
CA HIS A 98 -6.13 19.93 -6.06
C HIS A 98 -6.82 18.57 -6.00
N VAL A 99 -6.51 17.72 -6.96
CA VAL A 99 -7.11 16.39 -7.14
C VAL A 99 -6.08 15.33 -6.84
N LEU A 100 -6.41 14.40 -5.94
CA LEU A 100 -5.67 13.18 -5.68
C LEU A 100 -6.63 12.01 -5.76
N LEU A 101 -6.38 11.13 -6.72
CA LEU A 101 -7.08 9.85 -6.86
C LEU A 101 -6.15 8.75 -6.36
N PHE A 102 -6.67 7.77 -5.65
CA PHE A 102 -5.83 6.70 -5.15
C PHE A 102 -6.53 5.34 -5.13
N LYS A 103 -5.71 4.30 -5.33
CA LYS A 103 -6.15 2.94 -5.18
C LYS A 103 -6.35 2.62 -3.70
N ARG A 104 -7.60 2.37 -3.33
CA ARG A 104 -8.04 2.32 -1.94
C ARG A 104 -7.82 0.95 -1.28
N GLN A 105 -7.82 -0.10 -2.10
CA GLN A 105 -7.75 -1.50 -1.68
C GLN A 105 -6.55 -2.18 -2.36
N ASP A 106 -6.22 -3.37 -1.90
CA ASP A 106 -5.14 -4.21 -2.42
C ASP A 106 -5.50 -4.97 -3.72
N CYS A 107 -5.15 -6.26 -3.85
CA CYS A 107 -5.41 -7.07 -5.03
C CYS A 107 -6.90 -7.42 -5.27
N CYS A 108 -7.84 -6.84 -4.53
CA CYS A 108 -9.28 -6.94 -4.82
C CYS A 108 -9.60 -6.47 -6.24
N HIS A 109 -8.80 -5.55 -6.76
CA HIS A 109 -8.91 -5.02 -8.10
C HIS A 109 -7.60 -4.37 -8.56
N ALA A 110 -7.51 -4.08 -9.85
CA ALA A 110 -6.52 -3.17 -10.39
C ALA A 110 -7.19 -2.09 -11.26
N LEU A 111 -6.50 -0.98 -11.48
CA LEU A 111 -7.05 0.18 -12.17
C LEU A 111 -6.20 0.54 -13.38
N VAL A 112 -6.85 0.79 -14.53
CA VAL A 112 -6.22 1.42 -15.69
C VAL A 112 -6.82 2.80 -15.89
N LEU A 113 -5.98 3.83 -15.99
CA LEU A 113 -6.43 5.19 -16.26
C LEU A 113 -6.33 5.47 -17.76
N HIS A 114 -7.39 6.05 -18.33
CA HIS A 114 -7.46 6.38 -19.75
C HIS A 114 -7.52 7.88 -20.03
N GLY A 115 -7.67 8.72 -19.00
CA GLY A 115 -7.64 10.16 -19.12
C GLY A 115 -8.62 10.89 -18.20
N PHE A 116 -8.58 12.21 -18.31
CA PHE A 116 -9.43 13.11 -17.54
C PHE A 116 -10.05 14.14 -18.49
N ALA A 117 -11.36 14.29 -18.46
CA ALA A 117 -12.01 15.41 -19.13
C ALA A 117 -12.20 16.55 -18.16
N VAL A 118 -11.82 17.73 -18.59
CA VAL A 118 -11.96 19.01 -17.89
C VAL A 118 -12.62 20.03 -18.82
N ALA A 119 -13.03 21.18 -18.32
CA ALA A 119 -13.54 22.27 -19.17
C ALA A 119 -12.49 22.64 -20.24
N GLU A 120 -12.93 23.10 -21.41
CA GLU A 120 -12.05 23.42 -22.53
C GLU A 120 -11.02 24.50 -22.17
N ASP A 121 -11.42 25.47 -21.35
CA ASP A 121 -10.60 26.60 -20.86
C ASP A 121 -9.86 26.30 -19.54
N ALA A 122 -10.02 25.10 -18.96
CA ALA A 122 -9.34 24.72 -17.74
C ALA A 122 -7.81 24.65 -17.94
N GLU A 123 -7.04 25.10 -16.97
CA GLU A 123 -5.58 25.06 -16.96
C GLU A 123 -5.06 24.05 -15.94
N LEU A 124 -4.05 23.26 -16.34
CA LEU A 124 -3.27 22.47 -15.39
C LEU A 124 -2.25 23.37 -14.69
N LEU A 125 -2.22 23.29 -13.38
CA LEU A 125 -1.38 24.11 -12.53
C LEU A 125 -0.21 23.29 -11.97
N PRO A 126 0.94 23.93 -11.68
CA PRO A 126 2.07 23.24 -11.07
C PRO A 126 1.70 22.61 -9.72
N LEU A 127 2.10 21.37 -9.52
CA LEU A 127 2.03 20.71 -8.21
C LEU A 127 3.13 21.25 -7.27
N PRO A 128 2.93 21.19 -5.95
CA PRO A 128 4.00 21.39 -4.98
C PRO A 128 5.19 20.46 -5.25
N GLN A 129 6.37 20.83 -4.78
CA GLN A 129 7.54 19.96 -4.89
C GLN A 129 7.26 18.59 -4.22
N ARG A 130 7.76 17.49 -4.83
CA ARG A 130 7.67 16.16 -4.23
C ARG A 130 8.34 16.14 -2.86
N PRO A 131 7.79 15.37 -1.90
CA PRO A 131 8.50 15.05 -0.67
C PRO A 131 9.90 14.49 -1.00
N LYS A 132 10.91 14.93 -0.27
CA LYS A 132 12.26 14.35 -0.38
C LYS A 132 12.36 13.03 0.38
N ARG A 133 11.64 12.90 1.49
CA ARG A 133 11.57 11.69 2.30
C ARG A 133 10.78 10.61 1.55
N ARG A 134 11.27 9.39 1.57
CA ARG A 134 10.70 8.26 0.83
C ARG A 134 10.63 7.03 1.71
N MET A 135 9.48 6.38 1.73
CA MET A 135 9.20 5.19 2.54
C MET A 135 8.59 4.10 1.67
N GLU A 136 9.02 2.86 1.87
CA GLU A 136 8.41 1.68 1.25
C GLU A 136 7.98 0.70 2.32
N VAL A 137 6.78 0.14 2.20
CA VAL A 137 6.23 -0.84 3.15
C VAL A 137 5.93 -2.13 2.41
N TYR A 138 6.37 -3.24 2.97
CA TYR A 138 6.01 -4.59 2.59
C TYR A 138 5.14 -5.18 3.70
N GLY A 139 3.90 -5.53 3.40
CA GLY A 139 2.96 -5.92 4.44
C GLY A 139 1.77 -6.72 3.95
N ASP A 140 0.84 -6.90 4.84
CA ASP A 140 -0.41 -7.63 4.62
C ASP A 140 -1.65 -6.73 4.67
N SER A 141 -2.81 -7.28 5.02
CA SER A 141 -4.08 -6.57 5.14
C SER A 141 -4.04 -5.36 6.07
N VAL A 142 -3.25 -5.41 7.15
CA VAL A 142 -3.13 -4.30 8.09
C VAL A 142 -2.41 -3.12 7.43
N SER A 143 -1.35 -3.38 6.69
CA SER A 143 -0.63 -2.36 5.92
C SER A 143 -1.49 -1.82 4.77
N ALA A 144 -2.30 -2.67 4.15
CA ALA A 144 -3.25 -2.29 3.09
C ALA A 144 -4.44 -1.46 3.62
N GLY A 145 -4.66 -1.40 4.93
CA GLY A 145 -5.80 -0.70 5.53
C GLY A 145 -7.13 -1.42 5.36
N GLU A 146 -7.12 -2.76 5.33
CA GLU A 146 -8.34 -3.54 5.25
C GLU A 146 -9.22 -3.27 6.48
N VAL A 147 -10.53 -3.10 6.26
CA VAL A 147 -11.57 -2.80 7.26
C VAL A 147 -11.30 -1.54 8.11
N SER A 148 -10.36 -0.69 7.75
CA SER A 148 -9.93 0.47 8.54
C SER A 148 -11.03 1.52 8.81
N GLU A 149 -12.08 1.61 7.97
CA GLU A 149 -13.21 2.52 8.17
C GLU A 149 -14.28 2.03 9.15
N ALA A 150 -14.23 0.77 9.57
CA ALA A 150 -15.25 0.21 10.47
C ALA A 150 -15.03 0.63 11.94
N GLU A 151 -14.90 1.93 12.22
CA GLU A 151 -14.67 2.49 13.57
C GLU A 151 -15.72 2.05 14.60
N PHE A 152 -16.95 1.80 14.16
CA PHE A 152 -18.03 1.29 15.02
C PHE A 152 -17.75 -0.11 15.58
N ALA A 153 -16.79 -0.84 15.01
CA ALA A 153 -16.35 -2.17 15.44
C ALA A 153 -14.90 -2.17 15.99
N CYS A 154 -14.41 -1.02 16.46
CA CYS A 154 -13.10 -0.92 17.10
C CYS A 154 -13.03 -1.82 18.34
N GLY A 155 -11.95 -2.63 18.46
CA GLY A 155 -11.79 -3.63 19.53
C GLY A 155 -12.68 -4.88 19.40
N GLN A 156 -13.33 -5.08 18.25
CA GLN A 156 -14.20 -6.21 17.96
C GLN A 156 -13.71 -6.94 16.71
N VAL A 157 -14.30 -8.12 16.44
CA VAL A 157 -14.12 -8.83 15.17
C VAL A 157 -14.63 -7.99 14.01
N ASP A 158 -14.22 -8.33 12.79
CA ASP A 158 -14.66 -7.62 11.60
C ASP A 158 -16.18 -7.75 11.40
N PRO A 159 -16.83 -6.71 10.87
CA PRO A 159 -18.25 -6.76 10.53
C PRO A 159 -18.52 -7.90 9.55
N GLU A 160 -19.49 -8.76 9.87
CA GLU A 160 -19.88 -9.85 9.00
C GLU A 160 -20.33 -9.33 7.63
N GLY A 161 -19.88 -10.00 6.56
CA GLY A 161 -20.25 -9.64 5.19
C GLY A 161 -19.82 -8.25 4.75
N HIS A 162 -18.73 -7.70 5.32
CA HIS A 162 -18.25 -6.35 4.96
C HIS A 162 -17.88 -6.20 3.48
N ASN A 163 -17.53 -7.31 2.82
CA ASN A 163 -17.30 -7.36 1.37
C ASN A 163 -16.36 -6.25 0.84
N GLY A 164 -15.31 -5.91 1.61
CA GLY A 164 -14.31 -4.90 1.25
C GLY A 164 -14.71 -3.44 1.39
N ARG A 165 -15.99 -3.13 1.71
CA ARG A 165 -16.52 -1.75 1.71
C ARG A 165 -15.83 -0.80 2.70
N TYR A 166 -15.26 -1.34 3.77
CA TYR A 166 -14.59 -0.55 4.82
C TYR A 166 -13.07 -0.49 4.65
N SER A 167 -12.52 -1.08 3.59
CA SER A 167 -11.08 -1.06 3.33
C SER A 167 -10.66 0.28 2.75
N ASN A 168 -9.63 0.91 3.35
CA ASN A 168 -9.15 2.22 2.95
C ASN A 168 -7.66 2.39 3.27
N GLY A 169 -6.81 2.23 2.27
CA GLY A 169 -5.36 2.42 2.40
C GLY A 169 -4.96 3.80 2.94
N TYR A 170 -5.76 4.84 2.69
CA TYR A 170 -5.50 6.17 3.24
C TYR A 170 -5.53 6.21 4.77
N LEU A 171 -6.29 5.30 5.41
CA LEU A 171 -6.38 5.14 6.86
C LEU A 171 -5.45 4.05 7.42
N SER A 172 -4.67 3.35 6.57
CA SER A 172 -3.67 2.40 7.03
C SER A 172 -2.58 3.07 7.87
N TYR A 173 -1.96 2.30 8.76
CA TYR A 173 -0.84 2.84 9.54
C TYR A 173 0.33 3.24 8.63
N SER A 174 0.55 2.53 7.53
CA SER A 174 1.62 2.80 6.57
C SER A 174 1.48 4.20 5.95
N TRP A 175 0.30 4.54 5.43
CA TRP A 175 0.11 5.87 4.85
C TRP A 175 0.00 6.97 5.90
N GLN A 176 -0.60 6.68 7.06
CA GLN A 176 -0.62 7.64 8.16
C GLN A 176 0.80 7.95 8.68
N THR A 177 1.68 6.94 8.79
CA THR A 177 3.11 7.12 9.13
C THR A 177 3.80 8.01 8.10
N ALA A 178 3.64 7.70 6.81
CA ALA A 178 4.23 8.50 5.74
C ALA A 178 3.76 9.96 5.78
N ARG A 179 2.46 10.23 6.04
CA ARG A 179 1.94 11.59 6.20
C ARG A 179 2.54 12.32 7.40
N LEU A 180 2.67 11.65 8.57
CA LEU A 180 3.30 12.23 9.76
C LEU A 180 4.76 12.61 9.51
N LEU A 181 5.47 11.82 8.72
CA LEU A 181 6.87 12.04 8.37
C LEU A 181 7.06 13.00 7.17
N GLY A 182 5.99 13.41 6.50
CA GLY A 182 6.08 14.15 5.24
C GLY A 182 6.81 13.36 4.15
N ALA A 183 6.62 12.05 4.10
CA ALA A 183 7.27 11.13 3.17
C ALA A 183 6.33 10.68 2.05
N GLU A 184 6.91 10.42 0.89
CA GLU A 184 6.25 9.69 -0.20
C GLU A 184 6.21 8.19 0.16
N LEU A 185 5.11 7.50 -0.15
CA LEU A 185 4.90 6.10 0.20
C LEU A 185 4.77 5.22 -1.05
N HIS A 186 5.49 4.10 -1.06
CA HIS A 186 5.16 2.90 -1.82
C HIS A 186 4.67 1.82 -0.85
N ASP A 187 3.45 1.35 -1.01
CA ASP A 187 2.85 0.33 -0.14
C ASP A 187 2.65 -0.97 -0.92
N ILE A 188 3.47 -1.95 -0.62
CA ILE A 188 3.49 -3.27 -1.27
C ILE A 188 2.82 -4.26 -0.31
N ALA A 189 1.52 -4.07 -0.14
CA ALA A 189 0.74 -4.81 0.83
C ALA A 189 -0.45 -5.51 0.18
N THR A 190 -0.80 -6.69 0.69
CA THR A 190 -1.91 -7.51 0.21
C THR A 190 -2.50 -8.32 1.35
N GLY A 191 -3.82 -8.39 1.43
CA GLY A 191 -4.53 -9.16 2.43
C GLY A 191 -4.11 -10.62 2.48
N GLY A 192 -3.96 -11.16 3.69
CA GLY A 192 -3.59 -12.57 3.92
C GLY A 192 -2.12 -12.92 3.61
N MET A 193 -1.30 -11.96 3.19
CA MET A 193 0.09 -12.17 2.76
C MET A 193 0.94 -12.81 3.88
N ALA A 194 1.57 -13.92 3.56
CA ALA A 194 2.63 -14.56 4.33
C ALA A 194 3.97 -14.45 3.59
N LEU A 195 5.04 -14.96 4.19
CA LEU A 195 6.36 -14.91 3.60
C LEU A 195 6.47 -15.78 2.33
N GLU A 196 5.98 -17.03 2.41
CA GLU A 196 6.15 -18.05 1.36
C GLU A 196 4.85 -18.33 0.62
N ASP A 197 4.97 -18.79 -0.63
CA ASP A 197 3.85 -19.23 -1.45
C ASP A 197 3.11 -20.41 -0.79
N GLY A 198 1.80 -20.48 -1.00
CA GLY A 198 0.96 -21.56 -0.50
C GLY A 198 0.73 -21.57 1.02
N THR A 199 1.14 -20.51 1.70
CA THR A 199 0.94 -20.29 3.14
C THR A 199 0.12 -19.01 3.38
N GLY A 200 -0.22 -18.74 4.63
CA GLY A 200 -0.98 -17.57 5.02
C GLY A 200 -2.47 -17.83 5.20
N TYR A 201 -3.22 -16.76 5.36
CA TYR A 201 -4.62 -16.83 5.81
C TYR A 201 -5.53 -17.67 4.91
N PHE A 202 -5.34 -17.63 3.60
CA PHE A 202 -6.25 -18.30 2.65
C PHE A 202 -5.97 -19.79 2.45
N TYR A 203 -4.85 -20.32 2.92
CA TYR A 203 -4.44 -21.74 2.82
C TYR A 203 -4.45 -22.31 1.39
N SER A 204 -4.38 -21.46 0.41
CA SER A 204 -4.41 -21.87 -0.99
C SER A 204 -3.00 -22.20 -1.48
N PRO A 205 -2.75 -23.38 -2.10
CA PRO A 205 -1.44 -23.69 -2.64
C PRO A 205 -1.00 -22.73 -3.77
N ASP A 206 -1.94 -22.05 -4.40
CA ASP A 206 -1.68 -21.06 -5.45
C ASP A 206 -1.53 -19.64 -4.88
N TYR A 207 -1.65 -19.46 -3.57
CA TYR A 207 -1.51 -18.16 -2.94
C TYR A 207 -0.05 -17.69 -2.98
N ILE A 208 0.16 -16.48 -3.48
CA ILE A 208 1.50 -15.94 -3.70
C ILE A 208 1.97 -15.24 -2.44
N GLY A 209 3.12 -15.66 -1.92
CA GLY A 209 3.77 -15.07 -0.77
C GLY A 209 4.66 -13.86 -1.12
N MET A 210 5.16 -13.22 -0.08
CA MET A 210 6.01 -12.04 -0.20
C MET A 210 7.29 -12.32 -0.99
N LEU A 211 7.91 -13.50 -0.83
CA LEU A 211 9.14 -13.86 -1.56
C LEU A 211 8.95 -13.87 -3.08
N SER A 212 7.75 -14.14 -3.55
CA SER A 212 7.43 -14.19 -4.99
C SER A 212 6.82 -12.90 -5.53
N SER A 213 6.52 -11.92 -4.67
CA SER A 213 5.84 -10.68 -5.03
C SER A 213 6.61 -9.39 -4.76
N TRP A 214 7.55 -9.38 -3.78
CA TRP A 214 8.20 -8.17 -3.29
C TRP A 214 8.95 -7.37 -4.34
N ASP A 215 9.47 -8.04 -5.37
CA ASP A 215 10.25 -7.44 -6.47
C ASP A 215 9.43 -7.29 -7.77
N LYS A 216 8.10 -7.39 -7.68
CA LYS A 216 7.22 -7.30 -8.84
C LYS A 216 6.48 -5.96 -8.90
N ILE A 217 6.14 -5.55 -10.12
CA ILE A 217 5.15 -4.50 -10.37
C ILE A 217 3.76 -5.12 -10.55
N ASN A 218 3.67 -6.26 -11.24
CA ASN A 218 2.50 -7.13 -11.24
C ASN A 218 2.89 -8.53 -10.77
N TYR A 219 2.36 -8.94 -9.64
CA TYR A 219 2.59 -10.28 -9.07
C TYR A 219 1.35 -11.18 -9.15
N TYR A 220 0.17 -10.58 -9.41
CA TYR A 220 -1.12 -11.24 -9.26
C TYR A 220 -1.64 -11.74 -10.61
N PRO A 221 -1.70 -13.08 -10.86
CA PRO A 221 -2.05 -13.65 -12.16
C PRO A 221 -3.38 -13.20 -12.76
N PRO A 222 -4.45 -12.94 -11.97
CA PRO A 222 -5.69 -12.40 -12.52
C PRO A 222 -5.54 -11.04 -13.22
N PHE A 223 -4.47 -10.29 -12.94
CA PHE A 223 -4.18 -9.00 -13.59
C PHE A 223 -3.23 -9.12 -14.79
N GLY A 224 -2.87 -10.33 -15.19
CA GLY A 224 -2.02 -10.60 -16.34
C GLY A 224 -0.64 -11.15 -15.99
N ALA A 225 0.31 -11.05 -16.90
CA ALA A 225 1.64 -11.61 -16.72
C ALA A 225 2.39 -10.93 -15.57
N LYS A 226 3.17 -11.73 -14.82
CA LYS A 226 4.09 -11.20 -13.82
C LYS A 226 5.14 -10.30 -14.48
N THR A 227 5.37 -9.13 -13.90
CA THR A 227 6.36 -8.15 -14.36
C THR A 227 7.23 -7.68 -13.23
N ASP A 228 8.53 -7.52 -13.49
CA ASP A 228 9.49 -7.12 -12.47
C ASP A 228 9.43 -5.61 -12.21
N TRP A 229 9.69 -5.22 -10.96
CA TRP A 229 9.88 -3.85 -10.58
C TRP A 229 11.30 -3.37 -10.91
N ASP A 230 11.40 -2.22 -11.55
CA ASP A 230 12.68 -1.52 -11.74
C ASP A 230 13.01 -0.68 -10.50
N PHE A 231 13.86 -1.20 -9.64
CA PHE A 231 14.27 -0.57 -8.39
C PHE A 231 15.01 0.77 -8.57
N SER A 232 15.49 1.07 -9.77
CA SER A 232 16.11 2.38 -10.06
C SER A 232 15.10 3.54 -10.07
N ARG A 233 13.81 3.24 -10.17
CA ARG A 233 12.72 4.23 -10.23
C ARG A 233 12.38 4.84 -8.87
N TYR A 234 12.77 4.17 -7.79
CA TYR A 234 12.46 4.63 -6.43
C TYR A 234 13.48 4.09 -5.42
N THR A 235 14.08 4.98 -4.65
CA THR A 235 15.04 4.64 -3.60
C THR A 235 14.51 5.14 -2.26
N PRO A 236 13.91 4.27 -1.41
CA PRO A 236 13.40 4.68 -0.11
C PRO A 236 14.54 4.95 0.87
N HIS A 237 14.33 5.89 1.78
CA HIS A 237 15.17 6.08 2.96
C HIS A 237 14.80 5.07 4.05
N VAL A 238 13.53 4.70 4.12
CA VAL A 238 13.00 3.76 5.11
C VAL A 238 12.23 2.65 4.40
N VAL A 239 12.55 1.41 4.75
CA VAL A 239 11.80 0.22 4.37
C VAL A 239 11.22 -0.41 5.63
N VAL A 240 9.93 -0.67 5.66
CA VAL A 240 9.25 -1.39 6.73
C VAL A 240 8.79 -2.73 6.22
N THR A 241 9.15 -3.82 6.91
CA THR A 241 8.64 -5.16 6.63
C THR A 241 7.72 -5.60 7.76
N ALA A 242 6.44 -5.79 7.46
CA ALA A 242 5.40 -6.17 8.42
C ALA A 242 4.74 -7.49 8.00
N ILE A 243 5.52 -8.56 7.98
CA ILE A 243 5.16 -9.94 7.61
C ILE A 243 5.52 -10.87 8.76
N GLY A 244 4.70 -11.90 9.00
CA GLY A 244 4.89 -12.92 10.03
C GLY A 244 3.58 -13.32 10.72
N GLN A 245 2.62 -12.41 10.83
CA GLN A 245 1.36 -12.69 11.52
C GLN A 245 0.42 -13.63 10.74
N ASN A 246 0.40 -13.61 9.41
CA ASN A 246 -0.35 -14.55 8.59
C ASN A 246 0.35 -15.91 8.45
N ASP A 247 1.64 -15.98 8.68
CA ASP A 247 2.47 -17.19 8.58
C ASP A 247 2.10 -18.25 9.64
N ALA A 248 1.33 -17.86 10.67
CA ALA A 248 0.72 -18.77 11.63
C ALA A 248 -0.32 -19.72 11.01
N ASN A 249 -0.65 -19.55 9.73
CA ASN A 249 -1.68 -20.32 9.04
C ASN A 249 -1.09 -21.15 7.88
N PRO A 250 -1.58 -22.40 7.65
CA PRO A 250 -2.61 -23.11 8.42
C PRO A 250 -2.10 -23.69 9.75
N VAL A 251 -0.80 -23.69 9.99
CA VAL A 251 -0.19 -24.28 11.18
C VAL A 251 0.73 -23.26 11.84
N ASN A 252 0.44 -22.93 13.10
CA ASN A 252 1.30 -22.04 13.89
C ASN A 252 2.54 -22.80 14.39
N PHE A 253 3.42 -23.23 13.45
CA PHE A 253 4.59 -24.03 13.76
C PHE A 253 5.61 -23.29 14.64
N MET A 254 5.69 -21.97 14.52
CA MET A 254 6.62 -21.14 15.30
C MET A 254 6.28 -21.20 16.80
N ALA A 255 4.99 -21.12 17.15
CA ALA A 255 4.54 -21.23 18.53
C ALA A 255 4.55 -22.68 19.04
N GLN A 256 4.24 -23.66 18.18
CA GLN A 256 4.20 -25.07 18.57
C GLN A 256 5.58 -25.64 18.84
N ASN A 257 6.56 -25.33 17.99
CA ASN A 257 7.95 -25.78 18.15
C ASN A 257 8.91 -24.82 17.46
N TYR A 258 9.44 -23.92 18.24
CA TYR A 258 10.35 -22.87 17.76
C TYR A 258 11.62 -23.41 17.09
N ASP A 259 12.09 -24.59 17.46
CA ASP A 259 13.31 -25.23 16.96
C ASP A 259 13.06 -26.27 15.88
N CYS A 260 11.83 -26.46 15.41
CA CYS A 260 11.52 -27.35 14.29
C CYS A 260 12.11 -26.83 12.97
N ASP A 261 12.20 -27.73 11.98
CA ASP A 261 12.79 -27.40 10.67
C ASP A 261 12.00 -26.30 9.94
N ALA A 262 10.67 -26.29 10.05
CA ALA A 262 9.83 -25.24 9.46
C ALA A 262 10.14 -23.86 10.07
N SER A 263 10.27 -23.77 11.41
CA SER A 263 10.61 -22.52 12.10
C SER A 263 12.01 -22.02 11.73
N LYS A 264 12.99 -22.91 11.60
CA LYS A 264 14.35 -22.57 11.16
C LYS A 264 14.35 -22.14 9.70
N HIS A 265 13.63 -22.85 8.85
CA HIS A 265 13.50 -22.52 7.43
C HIS A 265 12.91 -21.11 7.25
N TRP A 266 11.81 -20.80 7.91
CA TRP A 266 11.17 -19.49 7.85
C TRP A 266 12.13 -18.35 8.24
N ARG A 267 12.85 -18.50 9.38
CA ARG A 267 13.84 -17.50 9.82
C ARG A 267 14.95 -17.30 8.77
N SER A 268 15.43 -18.39 8.18
CA SER A 268 16.44 -18.32 7.13
C SER A 268 15.93 -17.64 5.86
N ALA A 269 14.71 -17.98 5.43
CA ALA A 269 14.05 -17.37 4.27
C ALA A 269 13.81 -15.87 4.49
N TYR A 270 13.30 -15.49 5.68
CA TYR A 270 13.09 -14.09 6.05
C TYR A 270 14.41 -13.30 6.05
N ALA A 271 15.47 -13.84 6.67
CA ALA A 271 16.80 -13.23 6.64
C ALA A 271 17.32 -13.08 5.21
N GLY A 272 17.11 -14.07 4.35
CA GLY A 272 17.45 -14.02 2.92
C GLY A 272 16.73 -12.89 2.18
N TRP A 273 15.45 -12.72 2.46
CA TRP A 273 14.64 -11.63 1.90
C TRP A 273 15.14 -10.25 2.33
N ILE A 274 15.43 -10.06 3.63
CA ILE A 274 15.97 -8.78 4.12
C ILE A 274 17.33 -8.46 3.45
N ARG A 275 18.19 -9.45 3.26
CA ARG A 275 19.45 -9.27 2.50
C ARG A 275 19.19 -8.89 1.04
N ALA A 276 18.15 -9.45 0.42
CA ALA A 276 17.77 -9.11 -0.95
C ALA A 276 17.24 -7.66 -1.05
N ILE A 277 16.44 -7.20 -0.09
CA ILE A 277 16.02 -5.79 0.02
C ILE A 277 17.24 -4.89 0.19
N ARG A 278 18.17 -5.22 1.10
CA ARG A 278 19.41 -4.47 1.31
C ARG A 278 20.25 -4.35 0.04
N ALA A 279 20.31 -5.40 -0.77
CA ALA A 279 21.04 -5.38 -2.04
C ALA A 279 20.43 -4.39 -3.06
N LYS A 280 19.10 -4.12 -2.97
CA LYS A 280 18.41 -3.12 -3.80
C LYS A 280 18.53 -1.70 -3.22
N TYR A 281 18.52 -1.57 -1.90
CA TYR A 281 18.50 -0.31 -1.16
C TYR A 281 19.66 -0.23 -0.15
N PRO A 282 20.90 0.05 -0.63
CA PRO A 282 22.11 -0.04 0.21
C PRO A 282 22.12 0.88 1.43
N HIS A 283 21.41 2.01 1.35
CA HIS A 283 21.43 3.04 2.39
C HIS A 283 20.15 3.11 3.22
N ALA A 284 19.08 2.39 2.86
CA ALA A 284 17.81 2.46 3.56
C ALA A 284 17.92 1.96 5.02
N GLN A 285 17.20 2.60 5.93
CA GLN A 285 16.90 2.04 7.25
C GLN A 285 15.84 0.96 7.06
N ILE A 286 16.12 -0.30 7.41
CA ILE A 286 15.19 -1.42 7.27
C ILE A 286 14.63 -1.76 8.65
N ILE A 287 13.32 -1.64 8.80
CA ILE A 287 12.59 -1.88 10.05
C ILE A 287 11.79 -3.15 9.93
N LEU A 288 12.15 -4.16 10.72
CA LEU A 288 11.46 -5.43 10.82
C LEU A 288 10.42 -5.34 11.93
N THR A 289 9.18 -5.64 11.62
CA THR A 289 8.07 -5.56 12.58
C THR A 289 6.97 -6.55 12.23
N THR A 290 6.01 -6.68 13.10
CA THR A 290 4.66 -7.18 12.86
C THR A 290 3.69 -6.02 13.07
N THR A 291 2.49 -6.27 13.55
CA THR A 291 1.50 -5.22 13.84
C THR A 291 0.81 -5.47 15.17
N ILE A 292 -0.16 -4.64 15.53
CA ILE A 292 -0.98 -4.87 16.73
C ILE A 292 -2.06 -5.93 16.53
N LEU A 293 -2.28 -6.42 15.29
CA LEU A 293 -3.18 -7.54 15.03
C LEU A 293 -2.78 -8.75 15.90
N GLY A 294 -3.78 -9.42 16.45
CA GLY A 294 -3.56 -10.57 17.35
C GLY A 294 -2.74 -11.67 16.68
N HIS A 295 -1.57 -11.98 17.25
CA HIS A 295 -0.70 -13.07 16.81
C HIS A 295 0.17 -13.58 17.97
N ASP A 296 0.80 -14.74 17.77
CA ASP A 296 1.66 -15.33 18.78
C ASP A 296 3.03 -14.65 18.82
N ALA A 297 3.52 -14.32 20.02
CA ALA A 297 4.80 -13.66 20.25
C ALA A 297 6.03 -14.44 19.76
N ALA A 298 5.88 -15.72 19.44
CA ALA A 298 6.96 -16.51 18.84
C ALA A 298 7.38 -15.96 17.47
N TRP A 299 6.47 -15.31 16.73
CA TRP A 299 6.77 -14.66 15.46
C TRP A 299 7.62 -13.40 15.68
N ASP A 300 7.29 -12.59 16.68
CA ASP A 300 8.09 -11.42 17.06
C ASP A 300 9.49 -11.81 17.52
N ARG A 301 9.59 -12.89 18.31
CA ARG A 301 10.86 -13.47 18.71
C ARG A 301 11.69 -13.89 17.50
N ALA A 302 11.07 -14.55 16.51
CA ALA A 302 11.76 -15.00 15.30
C ALA A 302 12.32 -13.83 14.49
N ILE A 303 11.53 -12.76 14.34
CA ILE A 303 11.94 -11.53 13.65
C ILE A 303 13.07 -10.83 14.41
N ASP A 304 12.98 -10.76 15.74
CA ASP A 304 14.03 -10.19 16.58
C ASP A 304 15.37 -10.97 16.48
N GLU A 305 15.31 -12.31 16.45
CA GLU A 305 16.50 -13.14 16.25
C GLU A 305 17.15 -12.90 14.88
N VAL A 306 16.33 -12.80 13.82
CA VAL A 306 16.81 -12.44 12.48
C VAL A 306 17.42 -11.03 12.49
N CYS A 307 16.77 -10.07 13.12
CA CYS A 307 17.31 -8.72 13.24
C CYS A 307 18.67 -8.73 13.95
N ARG A 308 18.81 -9.43 15.08
CA ARG A 308 20.07 -9.55 15.81
C ARG A 308 21.18 -10.21 15.00
N GLU A 309 20.86 -11.20 14.18
CA GLU A 309 21.82 -11.80 13.25
C GLU A 309 22.31 -10.78 12.24
N LEU A 310 21.39 -10.12 11.54
CA LEU A 310 21.70 -9.19 10.46
C LEU A 310 22.42 -7.93 10.96
N SER A 311 22.03 -7.41 12.10
CA SER A 311 22.61 -6.20 12.70
C SER A 311 24.08 -6.36 13.18
N GLN A 312 24.60 -7.58 13.24
CA GLN A 312 26.02 -7.81 13.49
C GLN A 312 26.92 -7.22 12.38
N THR A 313 26.39 -7.11 11.17
CA THR A 313 27.14 -6.61 9.99
C THR A 313 26.46 -5.43 9.32
N ASP A 314 25.21 -5.11 9.69
CA ASP A 314 24.41 -4.07 9.08
C ASP A 314 23.70 -3.22 10.16
N GLY A 315 24.31 -2.12 10.54
CA GLY A 315 23.78 -1.21 11.57
C GLY A 315 22.48 -0.45 11.18
N ARG A 316 21.95 -0.68 9.97
CA ARG A 316 20.72 -0.06 9.45
C ARG A 316 19.55 -1.07 9.39
N VAL A 317 19.63 -2.18 10.12
CA VAL A 317 18.55 -3.14 10.30
C VAL A 317 18.09 -3.08 11.75
N HIS A 318 16.80 -2.83 11.95
CA HIS A 318 16.20 -2.58 13.25
C HIS A 318 14.98 -3.46 13.47
N HIS A 319 14.71 -3.85 14.70
CA HIS A 319 13.47 -4.49 15.11
C HIS A 319 12.61 -3.49 15.89
N PHE A 320 11.34 -3.41 15.55
CA PHE A 320 10.39 -2.52 16.21
C PHE A 320 9.14 -3.27 16.64
N LEU A 321 8.72 -3.09 17.88
CA LEU A 321 7.46 -3.60 18.41
C LEU A 321 6.58 -2.45 18.87
N TYR A 322 5.32 -2.49 18.49
CA TYR A 322 4.31 -1.56 18.98
C TYR A 322 4.00 -1.81 20.46
N SER A 323 3.53 -0.81 21.19
CA SER A 323 3.15 -0.94 22.61
C SER A 323 2.05 -1.99 22.84
N LYS A 324 1.20 -2.23 21.83
CA LYS A 324 0.15 -3.26 21.83
C LYS A 324 0.42 -4.37 20.83
N ASN A 325 1.67 -4.62 20.47
CA ASN A 325 2.05 -5.59 19.46
C ASN A 325 1.40 -6.95 19.73
N GLY A 326 0.74 -7.54 18.72
CA GLY A 326 0.04 -8.81 18.82
C GLY A 326 -1.19 -8.85 19.75
N CYS A 327 -1.58 -7.72 20.34
CA CYS A 327 -2.61 -7.65 21.38
C CYS A 327 -3.66 -6.55 21.11
N GLY A 328 -3.77 -6.10 19.88
CA GLY A 328 -4.75 -5.09 19.47
C GLY A 328 -6.17 -5.65 19.30
N THR A 329 -6.88 -5.18 18.29
CA THR A 329 -8.23 -5.64 18.01
C THR A 329 -8.21 -7.12 17.54
N PRO A 330 -9.24 -7.92 17.86
CA PRO A 330 -9.33 -9.33 17.39
C PRO A 330 -9.63 -9.45 15.88
N GLY A 331 -10.11 -8.38 15.23
CA GLY A 331 -10.25 -8.26 13.78
C GLY A 331 -9.15 -7.37 13.19
N HIS A 332 -9.35 -6.89 11.95
CA HIS A 332 -8.47 -5.90 11.34
C HIS A 332 -8.45 -4.60 12.16
N ILE A 333 -7.42 -3.80 11.92
CA ILE A 333 -7.14 -2.59 12.68
C ILE A 333 -7.93 -1.41 12.10
N ARG A 334 -8.63 -0.67 12.95
CA ARG A 334 -9.40 0.50 12.53
C ARG A 334 -8.49 1.72 12.36
N GLY A 335 -8.95 2.72 11.63
CA GLY A 335 -8.18 3.93 11.33
C GLY A 335 -7.66 4.66 12.57
N SER A 336 -8.43 4.69 13.67
CA SER A 336 -8.01 5.26 14.95
C SER A 336 -6.88 4.46 15.61
N GLU A 337 -6.93 3.12 15.55
CA GLU A 337 -5.85 2.24 16.03
C GLU A 337 -4.62 2.37 15.15
N ALA A 338 -4.81 2.39 13.82
CA ALA A 338 -3.75 2.63 12.84
C ALA A 338 -3.07 3.99 13.06
N ALA A 339 -3.81 5.04 13.47
CA ALA A 339 -3.25 6.32 13.84
C ALA A 339 -2.34 6.25 15.08
N GLY A 340 -2.68 5.39 16.03
CA GLY A 340 -1.82 5.07 17.18
C GLY A 340 -0.52 4.41 16.73
N MET A 341 -0.61 3.36 15.93
CA MET A 341 0.56 2.68 15.34
C MET A 341 1.43 3.65 14.55
N ALA A 342 0.83 4.50 13.72
CA ALA A 342 1.55 5.47 12.90
C ALA A 342 2.38 6.44 13.75
N LYS A 343 1.87 6.90 14.88
CA LYS A 343 2.61 7.77 15.80
C LYS A 343 3.81 7.06 16.44
N GLU A 344 3.63 5.80 16.86
CA GLU A 344 4.70 5.02 17.44
C GLU A 344 5.81 4.75 16.41
N LEU A 345 5.44 4.31 15.20
CA LEU A 345 6.39 4.00 14.14
C LEU A 345 7.10 5.26 13.65
N ALA A 346 6.39 6.37 13.43
CA ALA A 346 7.00 7.63 13.02
C ALA A 346 7.96 8.15 14.10
N GLY A 347 7.56 8.07 15.38
CA GLY A 347 8.43 8.43 16.51
C GLY A 347 9.71 7.59 16.54
N PHE A 348 9.62 6.27 16.30
CA PHE A 348 10.78 5.40 16.21
C PHE A 348 11.69 5.77 15.02
N ILE A 349 11.12 5.95 13.84
CA ILE A 349 11.86 6.30 12.61
C ILE A 349 12.69 7.57 12.83
N GLU A 350 12.12 8.61 13.45
CA GLU A 350 12.83 9.88 13.70
C GLU A 350 13.96 9.75 14.74
N THR A 351 14.06 8.63 15.46
CA THR A 351 15.22 8.36 16.34
C THR A 351 16.41 7.71 15.63
N LEU A 352 16.21 7.22 14.41
CA LEU A 352 17.25 6.52 13.68
C LEU A 352 18.30 7.49 13.13
N PRO A 353 19.58 7.15 13.20
CA PRO A 353 20.65 8.04 12.72
C PRO A 353 20.57 8.16 11.19
N ASP A 354 20.81 9.35 10.68
CA ASP A 354 20.96 9.67 9.26
C ASP A 354 19.79 9.13 8.38
N VAL A 355 18.59 9.02 8.97
CA VAL A 355 17.43 8.35 8.36
C VAL A 355 16.97 9.02 7.06
N TRP A 356 17.18 10.32 6.91
CA TRP A 356 16.74 11.10 5.75
C TRP A 356 17.89 11.59 4.88
N GLU A 357 19.09 11.05 5.06
CA GLU A 357 20.25 11.37 4.23
C GLU A 357 20.32 10.44 3.00
N ASP A 358 20.61 11.04 1.81
CA ASP A 358 20.73 10.31 0.53
C ASP A 358 22.08 9.55 0.42
#